data_ab6f77fa4a0cc3bac1caeaa1eee37003
#
_entry.id   ab6f77fa4a0cc3bac1caeaa1eee37003
#
_cell.length_a   1.000
_cell.length_b   1.000
_cell.length_c   1.000
_cell.angle_alpha   90.00
_cell.angle_beta   90.00
_cell.angle_gamma   90.00
#
_symmetry.space_group_name_H-M   'P 1'
#
loop_
_entity.id
_entity.type
_entity.pdbx_description
1 polymer ?
#
loop_
_entity_poly.entity_id
_entity_poly.type
_entity_poly.pdbx_seq_one_letter_code
_entity_poly.pdbx_strand_id
1 'polypeptide(L)'
;VYGLLGVNGAGKTTLMRMLCTLLKPTSGTITCNGRDIFEMDGDYRKLLGYLPQEFGFYPEFTVQEYLLYIAALKGIRPVVARRRVKELIAKVGLTKAAGKKMKKLSGGMKRRAGIAQAMLNNPKILVLDEPTAGLDPNERIRFRNLISELSEERLVLLSTHIVSDIEYIA
;
A
#
# COMPACT_ATOMS: atom_id res chain seq x y z
N VAL A 1 -4.89 -12.78 -4.61
CA VAL A 1 -3.90 -12.38 -3.59
C VAL A 1 -2.76 -13.38 -3.57
N TYR A 2 -1.53 -12.89 -3.37
CA TYR A 2 -0.35 -13.72 -3.13
C TYR A 2 0.27 -13.33 -1.80
N GLY A 3 0.49 -14.32 -0.94
CA GLY A 3 1.10 -14.13 0.37
C GLY A 3 2.55 -14.64 0.41
N LEU A 4 3.47 -13.79 0.86
CA LEU A 4 4.84 -14.16 1.17
C LEU A 4 4.98 -14.39 2.67
N LEU A 5 4.95 -15.65 3.08
CA LEU A 5 5.07 -16.05 4.48
C LEU A 5 6.53 -16.30 4.85
N GLY A 6 6.94 -15.84 6.01
CA GLY A 6 8.27 -16.12 6.54
C GLY A 6 8.54 -15.41 7.87
N VAL A 7 9.50 -15.91 8.62
CA VAL A 7 9.95 -15.31 9.88
C VAL A 7 10.60 -13.94 9.64
N ASN A 8 10.73 -13.16 10.71
CA ASN A 8 11.46 -11.89 10.66
C ASN A 8 12.93 -12.16 10.25
N GLY A 9 13.46 -11.31 9.36
CA GLY A 9 14.81 -11.48 8.82
C GLY A 9 14.94 -12.43 7.63
N ALA A 10 13.85 -13.08 7.18
CA ALA A 10 13.88 -14.00 6.02
C ALA A 10 14.06 -13.31 4.65
N GLY A 11 14.17 -11.99 4.62
CA GLY A 11 14.37 -11.23 3.37
C GLY A 11 13.08 -10.78 2.67
N LYS A 12 11.90 -10.92 3.30
CA LYS A 12 10.61 -10.51 2.72
C LYS A 12 10.61 -9.04 2.28
N THR A 13 10.96 -8.13 3.17
CA THR A 13 11.05 -6.69 2.87
C THR A 13 12.05 -6.39 1.76
N THR A 14 13.18 -7.11 1.71
CA THR A 14 14.18 -6.97 0.64
C THR A 14 13.57 -7.34 -0.71
N LEU A 15 12.85 -8.46 -0.77
CA LEU A 15 12.14 -8.86 -2.00
C LEU A 15 11.06 -7.84 -2.39
N MET A 16 10.24 -7.38 -1.43
CA MET A 16 9.23 -6.35 -1.70
C MET A 16 9.84 -5.06 -2.25
N ARG A 17 10.98 -4.63 -1.72
CA ARG A 17 11.73 -3.47 -2.24
C ARG A 17 12.26 -3.68 -3.65
N MET A 18 12.72 -4.88 -3.98
CA MET A 18 13.14 -5.21 -5.34
C MET A 18 11.96 -5.21 -6.31
N LEU A 19 10.82 -5.78 -5.92
CA LEU A 19 9.58 -5.75 -6.70
C LEU A 19 9.05 -4.33 -6.92
N CYS A 20 9.31 -3.41 -6.00
CA CYS A 20 8.94 -2.00 -6.13
C CYS A 20 10.02 -1.14 -6.81
N THR A 21 11.07 -1.76 -7.37
CA THR A 21 12.22 -1.08 -8.01
C THR A 21 13.00 -0.12 -7.10
N LEU A 22 12.87 -0.29 -5.79
CA LEU A 22 13.60 0.49 -4.78
C LEU A 22 14.99 -0.08 -4.48
N LEU A 23 15.22 -1.33 -4.85
CA LEU A 23 16.46 -2.05 -4.69
C LEU A 23 16.70 -2.92 -5.92
N LYS A 24 17.89 -2.86 -6.49
CA LYS A 24 18.25 -3.73 -7.62
C LYS A 24 18.80 -5.08 -7.08
N PRO A 25 18.40 -6.24 -7.63
CA PRO A 25 18.96 -7.52 -7.25
C PRO A 25 20.44 -7.61 -7.64
N THR A 26 21.25 -8.29 -6.82
CA THR A 26 22.67 -8.55 -7.11
C THR A 26 22.83 -9.45 -8.33
N SER A 27 21.90 -10.40 -8.51
CA SER A 27 21.87 -11.31 -9.65
C SER A 27 20.43 -11.74 -9.94
N GLY A 28 20.19 -12.28 -11.12
CA GLY A 28 18.86 -12.65 -11.58
C GLY A 28 18.06 -11.47 -12.13
N THR A 29 16.85 -11.77 -12.59
CA THR A 29 15.94 -10.80 -13.22
C THR A 29 14.55 -10.92 -12.63
N ILE A 30 13.81 -9.80 -12.61
CA ILE A 30 12.39 -9.75 -12.26
C ILE A 30 11.65 -9.22 -13.48
N THR A 31 10.65 -9.96 -13.94
CA THR A 31 9.90 -9.60 -15.14
C THR A 31 8.41 -9.38 -14.86
N CYS A 32 7.82 -8.46 -15.61
CA CYS A 32 6.38 -8.24 -15.67
C CYS A 32 5.96 -8.42 -17.14
N ASN A 33 5.08 -9.39 -17.39
CA ASN A 33 4.68 -9.78 -18.75
C ASN A 33 5.86 -9.99 -19.71
N GLY A 34 6.91 -10.67 -19.22
CA GLY A 34 8.12 -11.02 -20.01
C GLY A 34 9.12 -9.88 -20.20
N ARG A 35 8.87 -8.68 -19.66
CA ARG A 35 9.80 -7.54 -19.73
C ARG A 35 10.43 -7.29 -18.36
N ASP A 36 11.73 -7.02 -18.33
CA ASP A 36 12.45 -6.67 -17.11
C ASP A 36 11.86 -5.40 -16.50
N ILE A 37 11.50 -5.45 -15.20
CA ILE A 37 10.87 -4.33 -14.52
C ILE A 37 11.78 -3.10 -14.38
N PHE A 38 13.09 -3.30 -14.34
CA PHE A 38 14.07 -2.21 -14.28
C PHE A 38 14.26 -1.53 -15.63
N GLU A 39 14.06 -2.26 -16.74
CA GLU A 39 14.04 -1.69 -18.09
C GLU A 39 12.71 -0.96 -18.37
N MET A 40 11.59 -1.44 -17.82
CA MET A 40 10.30 -0.76 -17.94
C MET A 40 10.26 0.57 -17.19
N ASP A 41 11.06 0.71 -16.12
CA ASP A 41 11.22 1.92 -15.32
C ASP A 41 9.89 2.61 -14.93
N GLY A 42 9.64 3.82 -15.41
CA GLY A 42 8.44 4.59 -15.10
C GLY A 42 7.13 3.90 -15.50
N ASP A 43 7.10 3.11 -16.56
CA ASP A 43 5.90 2.40 -17.01
C ASP A 43 5.51 1.29 -16.03
N TYR A 44 6.48 0.59 -15.46
CA TYR A 44 6.22 -0.37 -14.40
C TYR A 44 5.76 0.31 -13.11
N ARG A 45 6.43 1.41 -12.69
CA ARG A 45 6.05 2.15 -11.48
C ARG A 45 4.64 2.72 -11.53
N LYS A 46 4.11 3.06 -12.70
CA LYS A 46 2.69 3.47 -12.87
C LYS A 46 1.70 2.35 -12.51
N LEU A 47 2.12 1.10 -12.60
CA LEU A 47 1.31 -0.07 -12.26
C LEU A 47 1.30 -0.36 -10.77
N LEU A 48 2.25 0.20 -10.00
CA LEU A 48 2.49 -0.13 -8.60
C LEU A 48 1.78 0.79 -7.63
N GLY A 49 1.25 0.19 -6.56
CA GLY A 49 1.02 0.82 -5.28
C GLY A 49 1.84 0.11 -4.22
N TYR A 50 2.48 0.85 -3.32
CA TYR A 50 3.32 0.26 -2.30
C TYR A 50 3.01 0.83 -0.92
N LEU A 51 2.76 -0.07 0.04
CA LEU A 51 2.70 0.23 1.46
C LEU A 51 3.89 -0.45 2.15
N PRO A 52 4.94 0.27 2.52
CA PRO A 52 6.05 -0.26 3.29
C PRO A 52 5.64 -0.60 4.72
N GLN A 53 6.42 -1.42 5.39
CA GLN A 53 6.23 -1.77 6.81
C GLN A 53 6.15 -0.52 7.69
N GLU A 54 7.03 0.45 7.43
CA GLU A 54 6.97 1.80 8.00
C GLU A 54 6.86 2.80 6.86
N PHE A 55 5.78 3.56 6.81
CA PHE A 55 5.65 4.64 5.84
C PHE A 55 5.74 6.00 6.51
N GLY A 56 6.47 6.90 5.89
CA GLY A 56 6.60 8.28 6.32
C GLY A 56 5.33 9.08 6.05
N PHE A 57 4.96 9.94 6.97
CA PHE A 57 3.87 10.88 6.81
C PHE A 57 4.21 12.22 7.47
N TYR A 58 3.52 13.27 7.07
CA TYR A 58 3.66 14.59 7.67
C TYR A 58 2.71 14.70 8.87
N PRO A 59 3.22 14.75 10.13
CA PRO A 59 2.41 14.65 11.34
C PRO A 59 1.33 15.74 11.46
N GLU A 60 1.62 16.93 10.96
CA GLU A 60 0.74 18.10 11.06
C GLU A 60 -0.31 18.19 9.94
N PHE A 61 -0.14 17.43 8.86
CA PHE A 61 -1.14 17.38 7.79
C PHE A 61 -2.36 16.61 8.26
N THR A 62 -3.54 17.04 7.83
CA THR A 62 -4.74 16.22 7.91
C THR A 62 -4.63 15.05 6.93
N VAL A 63 -5.46 14.02 7.12
CA VAL A 63 -5.51 12.89 6.18
C VAL A 63 -5.74 13.37 4.75
N GLN A 64 -6.69 14.29 4.57
CA GLN A 64 -7.00 14.84 3.25
C GLN A 64 -5.84 15.63 2.66
N GLU A 65 -5.21 16.50 3.43
CA GLU A 65 -4.03 17.29 2.99
C GLU A 65 -2.87 16.37 2.61
N TYR A 66 -2.59 15.35 3.42
CA TYR A 66 -1.55 14.37 3.16
C TYR A 66 -1.78 13.66 1.82
N LEU A 67 -2.97 13.13 1.59
CA LEU A 67 -3.29 12.42 0.36
C LEU A 67 -3.28 13.34 -0.87
N LEU A 68 -3.75 14.58 -0.76
CA LEU A 68 -3.67 15.57 -1.84
C LEU A 68 -2.21 15.93 -2.17
N TYR A 69 -1.37 16.07 -1.14
CA TYR A 69 0.07 16.32 -1.32
C TYR A 69 0.75 15.17 -2.07
N ILE A 70 0.52 13.92 -1.65
CA ILE A 70 1.08 12.76 -2.33
C ILE A 70 0.54 12.63 -3.77
N ALA A 71 -0.75 12.94 -3.99
CA ALA A 71 -1.33 12.96 -5.33
C ALA A 71 -0.62 13.97 -6.25
N ALA A 72 -0.28 15.15 -5.73
CA ALA A 72 0.48 16.16 -6.46
C ALA A 72 1.90 15.67 -6.80
N LEU A 73 2.60 15.02 -5.86
CA LEU A 73 3.91 14.41 -6.11
C LEU A 73 3.86 13.31 -7.17
N LYS A 74 2.74 12.59 -7.27
CA LYS A 74 2.49 11.58 -8.33
C LYS A 74 2.06 12.20 -9.66
N GLY A 75 1.98 13.52 -9.79
CA GLY A 75 1.58 14.21 -11.01
C GLY A 75 0.09 14.09 -11.34
N ILE A 76 -0.76 13.78 -10.36
CA ILE A 76 -2.21 13.68 -10.56
C ILE A 76 -2.79 15.10 -10.62
N ARG A 77 -3.52 15.41 -11.69
CA ARG A 77 -4.15 16.74 -11.86
C ARG A 77 -5.08 17.06 -10.69
N PRO A 78 -5.11 18.32 -10.19
CA PRO A 78 -5.84 18.70 -8.98
C PRO A 78 -7.32 18.31 -8.95
N VAL A 79 -8.02 18.45 -10.06
CA VAL A 79 -9.45 18.07 -10.16
C VAL A 79 -9.64 16.57 -9.96
N VAL A 80 -8.79 15.76 -10.60
CA VAL A 80 -8.81 14.30 -10.47
C VAL A 80 -8.40 13.88 -9.05
N ALA A 81 -7.36 14.54 -8.51
CA ALA A 81 -6.86 14.26 -7.16
C ALA A 81 -7.93 14.48 -6.09
N ARG A 82 -8.65 15.60 -6.13
CA ARG A 82 -9.72 15.90 -5.14
C ARG A 82 -10.81 14.82 -5.13
N ARG A 83 -11.28 14.42 -6.32
CA ARG A 83 -12.29 13.37 -6.45
C ARG A 83 -11.76 12.03 -5.92
N ARG A 84 -10.59 11.63 -6.38
CA ARG A 84 -9.98 10.33 -6.02
C ARG A 84 -9.64 10.23 -4.54
N VAL A 85 -9.09 11.29 -3.94
CA VAL A 85 -8.81 11.35 -2.50
C VAL A 85 -10.09 11.19 -1.69
N LYS A 86 -11.19 11.86 -2.07
CA LYS A 86 -12.48 11.72 -1.40
C LYS A 86 -13.00 10.28 -1.47
N GLU A 87 -12.94 9.66 -2.65
CA GLU A 87 -13.34 8.26 -2.86
C GLU A 87 -12.48 7.29 -2.05
N LEU A 88 -11.16 7.48 -2.04
CA LEU A 88 -10.23 6.63 -1.28
C LEU A 88 -10.40 6.76 0.23
N ILE A 89 -10.59 7.98 0.75
CA ILE A 89 -10.86 8.20 2.17
C ILE A 89 -12.13 7.45 2.61
N ALA A 90 -13.18 7.48 1.78
CA ALA A 90 -14.40 6.71 2.04
C ALA A 90 -14.13 5.20 1.98
N LYS A 91 -13.43 4.72 0.95
CA LYS A 91 -13.11 3.31 0.74
C LYS A 91 -12.32 2.71 1.90
N VAL A 92 -11.35 3.44 2.45
CA VAL A 92 -10.58 2.97 3.62
C VAL A 92 -11.25 3.28 4.97
N GLY A 93 -12.49 3.78 4.96
CA GLY A 93 -13.27 4.03 6.18
C GLY A 93 -12.74 5.17 7.05
N LEU A 94 -12.17 6.21 6.45
CA LEU A 94 -11.60 7.38 7.14
C LEU A 94 -12.39 8.67 6.94
N THR A 95 -13.62 8.61 6.45
CA THR A 95 -14.44 9.81 6.16
C THR A 95 -14.57 10.72 7.38
N LYS A 96 -14.85 10.16 8.55
CA LYS A 96 -14.97 10.93 9.81
C LYS A 96 -13.63 11.47 10.32
N ALA A 97 -12.52 10.97 9.81
CA ALA A 97 -11.17 11.36 10.21
C ALA A 97 -10.44 12.17 9.13
N ALA A 98 -11.09 12.49 8.02
CA ALA A 98 -10.48 13.22 6.89
C ALA A 98 -9.81 14.54 7.31
N GLY A 99 -10.40 15.26 8.25
CA GLY A 99 -9.88 16.50 8.82
C GLY A 99 -8.99 16.32 10.07
N LYS A 100 -8.73 15.09 10.52
CA LYS A 100 -7.82 14.86 11.65
C LYS A 100 -6.37 14.87 11.18
N LYS A 101 -5.48 15.42 12.01
CA LYS A 101 -4.04 15.39 11.77
C LYS A 101 -3.50 13.97 11.81
N MET A 102 -2.58 13.63 10.93
CA MET A 102 -1.97 12.31 10.82
C MET A 102 -1.40 11.81 12.15
N LYS A 103 -0.76 12.68 12.94
CA LYS A 103 -0.23 12.34 14.27
C LYS A 103 -1.29 11.88 15.28
N LYS A 104 -2.55 12.27 15.10
CA LYS A 104 -3.67 11.93 15.99
C LYS A 104 -4.42 10.65 15.60
N LEU A 105 -4.00 9.99 14.53
CA LEU A 105 -4.60 8.74 14.09
C LEU A 105 -4.09 7.56 14.93
N SER A 106 -4.97 6.56 15.15
CA SER A 106 -4.54 5.24 15.66
C SER A 106 -3.63 4.53 14.66
N GLY A 107 -2.93 3.50 15.11
CA GLY A 107 -2.09 2.67 14.22
C GLY A 107 -2.87 2.11 13.03
N GLY A 108 -4.06 1.56 13.28
CA GLY A 108 -4.92 1.04 12.22
C GLY A 108 -5.41 2.12 11.26
N MET A 109 -5.77 3.30 11.76
CA MET A 109 -6.14 4.44 10.91
C MET A 109 -4.96 4.91 10.05
N LYS A 110 -3.75 4.98 10.60
CA LYS A 110 -2.53 5.30 9.83
C LYS A 110 -2.29 4.28 8.72
N ARG A 111 -2.40 2.98 9.02
CA ARG A 111 -2.27 1.92 8.00
C ARG A 111 -3.30 2.07 6.88
N ARG A 112 -4.55 2.37 7.20
CA ARG A 112 -5.59 2.61 6.20
C ARG A 112 -5.32 3.86 5.36
N ALA A 113 -4.80 4.93 5.95
CA ALA A 113 -4.32 6.09 5.20
C ALA A 113 -3.15 5.73 4.27
N GLY A 114 -2.25 4.86 4.71
CA GLY A 114 -1.16 4.32 3.88
C GLY A 114 -1.66 3.50 2.69
N ILE A 115 -2.73 2.72 2.85
CA ILE A 115 -3.38 2.05 1.70
C ILE A 115 -3.97 3.09 0.74
N ALA A 116 -4.69 4.08 1.24
CA ALA A 116 -5.25 5.14 0.39
C ALA A 116 -4.14 5.83 -0.42
N GLN A 117 -3.00 6.12 0.20
CA GLN A 117 -1.81 6.66 -0.48
C GLN A 117 -1.30 5.73 -1.57
N ALA A 118 -1.18 4.43 -1.30
CA ALA A 118 -0.73 3.44 -2.28
C ALA A 118 -1.69 3.29 -3.47
N MET A 119 -2.96 3.60 -3.27
CA MET A 119 -4.03 3.49 -4.26
C MET A 119 -4.23 4.73 -5.13
N LEU A 120 -3.53 5.84 -4.88
CA LEU A 120 -3.76 7.13 -5.55
C LEU A 120 -3.64 7.08 -7.07
N ASN A 121 -2.71 6.29 -7.60
CA ASN A 121 -2.51 6.12 -9.05
C ASN A 121 -3.34 4.98 -9.67
N ASN A 122 -4.30 4.43 -8.93
CA ASN A 122 -5.09 3.26 -9.35
C ASN A 122 -4.23 2.09 -9.85
N PRO A 123 -3.37 1.53 -9.00
CA PRO A 123 -2.40 0.53 -9.38
C PRO A 123 -3.05 -0.78 -9.82
N LYS A 124 -2.38 -1.52 -10.70
CA LYS A 124 -2.72 -2.90 -11.06
C LYS A 124 -2.06 -3.92 -10.11
N ILE A 125 -0.98 -3.52 -9.48
CA ILE A 125 -0.20 -4.33 -8.55
C ILE A 125 -0.08 -3.56 -7.24
N LEU A 126 -0.59 -4.13 -6.15
CA LEU A 126 -0.51 -3.56 -4.81
C LEU A 126 0.43 -4.41 -3.97
N VAL A 127 1.52 -3.83 -3.52
CA VAL A 127 2.53 -4.49 -2.68
C VAL A 127 2.41 -3.97 -1.26
N LEU A 128 2.22 -4.87 -0.30
CA LEU A 128 1.98 -4.57 1.11
C LEU A 128 3.00 -5.29 1.98
N ASP A 129 3.87 -4.56 2.65
CA ASP A 129 4.91 -5.14 3.49
C ASP A 129 4.48 -5.12 4.97
N GLU A 130 4.25 -6.34 5.53
CA GLU A 130 3.77 -6.55 6.91
C GLU A 130 2.56 -5.67 7.28
N PRO A 131 1.50 -5.64 6.47
CA PRO A 131 0.47 -4.61 6.58
C PRO A 131 -0.36 -4.69 7.87
N THR A 132 -0.43 -5.85 8.51
CA THR A 132 -1.22 -6.10 9.73
C THR A 132 -0.38 -6.07 11.01
N ALA A 133 0.94 -5.89 10.90
CA ALA A 133 1.83 -5.87 12.04
C ALA A 133 1.45 -4.76 13.04
N GLY A 134 1.34 -5.14 14.33
CA GLY A 134 1.02 -4.20 15.41
C GLY A 134 -0.45 -3.72 15.45
N LEU A 135 -1.33 -4.27 14.62
CA LEU A 135 -2.75 -3.97 14.69
C LEU A 135 -3.46 -4.80 15.77
N ASP A 136 -4.43 -4.18 16.46
CA ASP A 136 -5.34 -4.91 17.31
C ASP A 136 -6.25 -5.87 16.49
N PRO A 137 -6.87 -6.89 17.12
CA PRO A 137 -7.65 -7.90 16.39
C PRO A 137 -8.78 -7.31 15.53
N ASN A 138 -9.47 -6.28 16.00
CA ASN A 138 -10.58 -5.67 15.25
C ASN A 138 -10.08 -4.90 14.02
N GLU A 139 -9.01 -4.11 14.17
CA GLU A 139 -8.39 -3.42 13.06
C GLU A 139 -7.78 -4.40 12.04
N ARG A 140 -7.26 -5.54 12.51
CA ARG A 140 -6.75 -6.60 11.62
C ARG A 140 -7.86 -7.18 10.75
N ILE A 141 -9.03 -7.47 11.32
CA ILE A 141 -10.19 -7.98 10.57
C ILE A 141 -10.62 -6.93 9.51
N ARG A 142 -10.77 -5.68 9.92
CA ARG A 142 -11.12 -4.59 8.99
C ARG A 142 -10.12 -4.46 7.85
N PHE A 143 -8.84 -4.58 8.16
CA PHE A 143 -7.78 -4.49 7.18
C PHE A 143 -7.82 -5.66 6.19
N ARG A 144 -8.02 -6.89 6.67
CA ARG A 144 -8.17 -8.08 5.83
C ARG A 144 -9.36 -7.95 4.88
N ASN A 145 -10.52 -7.51 5.36
CA ASN A 145 -11.68 -7.26 4.53
C ASN A 145 -11.40 -6.24 3.43
N LEU A 146 -10.72 -5.14 3.77
CA LEU A 146 -10.31 -4.14 2.80
C LEU A 146 -9.37 -4.72 1.74
N ILE A 147 -8.39 -5.53 2.11
CA ILE A 147 -7.46 -6.17 1.17
C ILE A 147 -8.22 -7.15 0.27
N SER A 148 -9.13 -7.95 0.80
CA SER A 148 -9.96 -8.86 0.02
C SER A 148 -10.75 -8.10 -1.06
N GLU A 149 -11.44 -7.02 -0.68
CA GLU A 149 -12.17 -6.16 -1.62
C GLU A 149 -11.24 -5.56 -2.69
N LEU A 150 -10.08 -5.06 -2.29
CA LEU A 150 -9.12 -4.48 -3.23
C LEU A 150 -8.56 -5.51 -4.22
N SER A 151 -8.50 -6.78 -3.83
CA SER A 151 -7.94 -7.86 -4.64
C SER A 151 -8.86 -8.34 -5.77
N GLU A 152 -10.12 -7.96 -5.76
CA GLU A 152 -11.07 -8.32 -6.83
C GLU A 152 -10.66 -7.73 -8.19
N GLU A 153 -10.02 -6.55 -8.18
CA GLU A 153 -9.68 -5.81 -9.41
C GLU A 153 -8.18 -5.72 -9.69
N ARG A 154 -7.33 -6.25 -8.80
CA ARG A 154 -5.87 -6.07 -8.90
C ARG A 154 -5.09 -7.21 -8.27
N LEU A 155 -3.86 -7.37 -8.71
CA LEU A 155 -2.92 -8.27 -8.05
C LEU A 155 -2.48 -7.66 -6.72
N VAL A 156 -2.70 -8.38 -5.63
CA VAL A 156 -2.20 -7.98 -4.31
C VAL A 156 -1.13 -8.96 -3.87
N LEU A 157 0.03 -8.43 -3.54
CA LEU A 157 1.14 -9.17 -2.96
C LEU A 157 1.39 -8.64 -1.55
N LEU A 158 1.28 -9.49 -0.55
CA LEU A 158 1.53 -9.12 0.84
C LEU A 158 2.60 -9.99 1.48
N SER A 159 3.45 -9.40 2.31
CA SER A 159 4.34 -10.13 3.21
C SER A 159 3.74 -10.20 4.61
N THR A 160 3.93 -11.32 5.28
CA THR A 160 3.54 -11.47 6.68
C THR A 160 4.32 -12.60 7.35
N HIS A 161 4.41 -12.57 8.66
CA HIS A 161 4.84 -13.69 9.49
C HIS A 161 3.66 -14.39 10.18
N ILE A 162 2.42 -13.94 9.91
CA ILE A 162 1.20 -14.41 10.56
C ILE A 162 0.40 -15.26 9.55
N VAL A 163 0.37 -16.58 9.78
CA VAL A 163 -0.29 -17.56 8.91
C VAL A 163 -1.77 -17.21 8.68
N SER A 164 -2.48 -16.87 9.75
CA SER A 164 -3.91 -16.55 9.69
C SER A 164 -4.26 -15.33 8.82
N ASP A 165 -3.29 -14.46 8.50
CA ASP A 165 -3.54 -13.35 7.58
C ASP A 165 -3.68 -13.85 6.16
N ILE A 166 -2.89 -14.85 5.76
CA ILE A 166 -2.97 -15.44 4.42
C ILE A 166 -4.21 -16.33 4.30
N GLU A 167 -4.46 -17.19 5.29
CA GLU A 167 -5.62 -18.08 5.28
C GLU A 167 -6.96 -17.35 5.16
N TYR A 168 -7.04 -16.13 5.69
CA TYR A 168 -8.26 -15.33 5.63
C TYR A 168 -8.45 -14.61 4.28
N ILE A 169 -7.36 -14.22 3.61
CA ILE A 169 -7.40 -13.36 2.42
C ILE A 169 -7.23 -14.18 1.13
N ALA A 170 -6.60 -15.35 1.22
CA ALA A 170 -6.40 -16.26 0.09
C ALA A 170 -7.64 -17.12 -0.13
#